data_857f98c7ce3650ffd8fce7b15d2ba542
#
_entry.id   857f98c7ce3650ffd8fce7b15d2ba542
#
_cell.length_a   1.000
_cell.length_b   1.000
_cell.length_c   1.000
_cell.angle_alpha   90.00
_cell.angle_beta   90.00
_cell.angle_gamma   90.00
#
_symmetry.space_group_name_H-M   'P 1'
#
loop_
_entity.id
_entity.type
_entity.pdbx_description
1 polymer ?
#
loop_
_entity_poly.entity_id
_entity_poly.type
_entity_poly.pdbx_seq_one_letter_code
_entity_poly.pdbx_strand_id
1 'polypeptide(L)'
;MKTFLRRTFSTVILLALFFASIFWKGGPGSILFGILAILLSYFALREFTVILKKAGIPADDKFTPVFAGLTVIPALFGHYGFSVAAAGIYVVHAWCLFLVSKNEKNAMFRILNSTAGYFLFTIPVIMIAWVYQRDPILFLYLVLVTKISDIGAYVTGTVSNALTKGGNHKLIPSISPGKSYEGAVGGLISAVAASFIIWPHCGLVNTLWFPAAAGVVLFFGSMAGDLSESAFKRTCQIKDSGNFLPGIGGIFDLVDSLLVNGVLFFLFLFLFMPA
;
A
#
# COMPACT_ATOMS: atom_id res chain seq x y z
N MET A 1 27.95 4.41 -8.46
CA MET A 1 27.60 3.75 -9.74
C MET A 1 26.89 2.41 -9.53
N LYS A 2 27.42 1.44 -8.78
CA LYS A 2 26.78 0.12 -8.55
C LYS A 2 25.38 0.21 -7.89
N THR A 3 25.17 1.10 -6.92
CA THR A 3 23.88 1.27 -6.24
C THR A 3 22.83 1.89 -7.16
N PHE A 4 23.22 2.86 -7.97
CA PHE A 4 22.34 3.48 -8.96
C PHE A 4 21.85 2.45 -10.00
N LEU A 5 22.77 1.67 -10.58
CA LEU A 5 22.43 0.62 -11.55
C LEU A 5 21.48 -0.44 -10.94
N ARG A 6 21.72 -0.87 -9.69
CA ARG A 6 20.82 -1.82 -9.00
C ARG A 6 19.42 -1.21 -8.80
N ARG A 7 19.34 0.04 -8.39
CA ARG A 7 18.07 0.75 -8.21
C ARG A 7 17.29 0.85 -9.52
N THR A 8 17.96 1.29 -10.60
CA THR A 8 17.35 1.40 -11.93
C THR A 8 16.86 0.03 -12.43
N PHE A 9 17.65 -1.02 -12.28
CA PHE A 9 17.29 -2.37 -12.67
C PHE A 9 16.06 -2.89 -11.95
N SER A 10 16.02 -2.76 -10.60
CA SER A 10 14.84 -3.16 -9.81
C SER A 10 13.59 -2.38 -10.19
N THR A 11 13.72 -1.07 -10.42
CA THR A 11 12.59 -0.21 -10.84
C THR A 11 12.05 -0.63 -12.22
N VAL A 12 12.94 -0.88 -13.19
CA VAL A 12 12.55 -1.31 -14.54
C VAL A 12 11.82 -2.66 -14.50
N ILE A 13 12.33 -3.63 -13.73
CA ILE A 13 11.66 -4.93 -13.57
C ILE A 13 10.28 -4.77 -12.95
N LEU A 14 10.16 -4.00 -11.86
CA LEU A 14 8.87 -3.79 -11.21
C LEU A 14 7.86 -3.11 -12.14
N LEU A 15 8.28 -2.11 -12.90
CA LEU A 15 7.44 -1.45 -13.90
C LEU A 15 7.04 -2.41 -15.02
N ALA A 16 7.97 -3.23 -15.52
CA ALA A 16 7.68 -4.22 -16.55
C ALA A 16 6.65 -5.27 -16.06
N LEU A 17 6.81 -5.78 -14.85
CA LEU A 17 5.86 -6.71 -14.23
C LEU A 17 4.50 -6.05 -13.99
N PHE A 18 4.50 -4.81 -13.52
CA PHE A 18 3.27 -4.03 -13.31
C PHE A 18 2.51 -3.83 -14.62
N PHE A 19 3.16 -3.33 -15.68
CA PHE A 19 2.51 -3.13 -16.98
C PHE A 19 2.12 -4.46 -17.65
N ALA A 20 2.94 -5.51 -17.52
CA ALA A 20 2.59 -6.83 -18.02
C ALA A 20 1.33 -7.38 -17.32
N SER A 21 1.16 -7.16 -16.02
CA SER A 21 -0.04 -7.59 -15.29
C SER A 21 -1.33 -6.92 -15.79
N ILE A 22 -1.24 -5.73 -16.38
CA ILE A 22 -2.40 -4.97 -16.87
C ILE A 22 -2.67 -5.24 -18.35
N PHE A 23 -1.63 -5.23 -19.18
CA PHE A 23 -1.77 -5.22 -20.64
C PHE A 23 -1.59 -6.58 -21.31
N TRP A 24 -1.11 -7.60 -20.59
CA TRP A 24 -0.98 -8.95 -21.16
C TRP A 24 -2.34 -9.64 -21.20
N LYS A 25 -3.00 -9.57 -22.37
CA LYS A 25 -4.32 -10.13 -22.59
C LYS A 25 -4.34 -11.67 -22.50
N GLY A 26 -5.53 -12.24 -22.24
CA GLY A 26 -5.79 -13.68 -22.35
C GLY A 26 -5.43 -14.52 -21.12
N GLY A 27 -5.46 -13.94 -19.91
CA GLY A 27 -5.27 -14.68 -18.66
C GLY A 27 -3.88 -14.55 -18.03
N PRO A 28 -2.74 -14.52 -18.77
CA PRO A 28 -1.41 -14.41 -18.15
C PRO A 28 -1.22 -13.15 -17.31
N GLY A 29 -1.83 -12.01 -17.71
CA GLY A 29 -1.80 -10.77 -16.94
C GLY A 29 -2.46 -10.91 -15.57
N SER A 30 -3.64 -11.52 -15.51
CA SER A 30 -4.35 -11.77 -14.25
C SER A 30 -3.62 -12.75 -13.35
N ILE A 31 -2.98 -13.78 -13.92
CA ILE A 31 -2.13 -14.71 -13.17
C ILE A 31 -0.93 -13.96 -12.58
N LEU A 32 -0.27 -13.14 -13.38
CA LEU A 32 0.87 -12.34 -12.93
C LEU A 32 0.46 -11.37 -11.82
N PHE A 33 -0.66 -10.65 -11.99
CA PHE A 33 -1.22 -9.80 -10.94
C PHE A 33 -1.46 -10.61 -9.65
N GLY A 34 -2.06 -11.79 -9.77
CA GLY A 34 -2.33 -12.67 -8.64
C GLY A 34 -1.06 -13.07 -7.88
N ILE A 35 -0.03 -13.48 -8.60
CA ILE A 35 1.27 -13.81 -8.01
C ILE A 35 1.85 -12.60 -7.27
N LEU A 36 1.83 -11.42 -7.91
CA LEU A 36 2.34 -10.18 -7.30
C LEU A 36 1.54 -9.80 -6.05
N ALA A 37 0.22 -9.92 -6.06
CA ALA A 37 -0.64 -9.62 -4.91
C ALA A 37 -0.38 -10.55 -3.72
N ILE A 38 -0.21 -11.86 -3.96
CA ILE A 38 0.13 -12.85 -2.93
C ILE A 38 1.51 -12.53 -2.33
N LEU A 39 2.52 -12.32 -3.18
CA LEU A 39 3.87 -11.99 -2.74
C LEU A 39 3.92 -10.67 -1.97
N LEU A 40 3.17 -9.66 -2.42
CA LEU A 40 3.07 -8.37 -1.76
C LEU A 40 2.46 -8.52 -0.36
N SER A 41 1.32 -9.21 -0.24
CA SER A 41 0.66 -9.45 1.06
C SER A 41 1.60 -10.20 2.02
N TYR A 42 2.25 -11.25 1.55
CA TYR A 42 3.19 -12.04 2.34
C TYR A 42 4.40 -11.23 2.80
N PHE A 43 5.12 -10.60 1.87
CA PHE A 43 6.39 -9.96 2.19
C PHE A 43 6.22 -8.62 2.94
N ALA A 44 5.21 -7.82 2.62
CA ALA A 44 4.94 -6.57 3.34
C ALA A 44 4.59 -6.86 4.82
N LEU A 45 3.72 -7.84 5.06
CA LEU A 45 3.38 -8.25 6.42
C LEU A 45 4.57 -8.89 7.15
N ARG A 46 5.38 -9.69 6.46
CA ARG A 46 6.60 -10.26 7.04
C ARG A 46 7.61 -9.19 7.41
N GLU A 47 7.83 -8.18 6.56
CA GLU A 47 8.70 -7.04 6.91
C GLU A 47 8.16 -6.31 8.14
N PHE A 48 6.87 -6.00 8.18
CA PHE A 48 6.23 -5.36 9.32
C PHE A 48 6.45 -6.13 10.63
N THR A 49 6.18 -7.44 10.64
CA THR A 49 6.32 -8.28 11.83
C THR A 49 7.79 -8.48 12.24
N VAL A 50 8.72 -8.57 11.29
CA VAL A 50 10.17 -8.62 11.55
C VAL A 50 10.67 -7.32 12.17
N ILE A 51 10.16 -6.16 11.71
CA ILE A 51 10.51 -4.86 12.29
C ILE A 51 10.03 -4.78 13.75
N LEU A 52 8.79 -5.16 14.03
CA LEU A 52 8.27 -5.22 15.40
C LEU A 52 9.16 -6.06 16.31
N LYS A 53 9.53 -7.27 15.86
CA LYS A 53 10.44 -8.15 16.63
C LYS A 53 11.80 -7.53 16.90
N LYS A 54 12.40 -6.87 15.91
CA LYS A 54 13.67 -6.17 16.08
C LYS A 54 13.57 -5.01 17.08
N ALA A 55 12.41 -4.36 17.15
CA ALA A 55 12.11 -3.32 18.13
C ALA A 55 11.74 -3.87 19.53
N GLY A 56 11.83 -5.19 19.74
CA GLY A 56 11.45 -5.83 21.01
C GLY A 56 9.95 -5.98 21.21
N ILE A 57 9.15 -5.72 20.18
CA ILE A 57 7.69 -5.83 20.22
C ILE A 57 7.32 -7.24 19.72
N PRO A 58 6.64 -8.06 20.53
CA PRO A 58 6.28 -9.43 20.14
C PRO A 58 5.35 -9.47 18.93
N ALA A 59 5.74 -10.21 17.89
CA ALA A 59 4.95 -10.46 16.67
C ALA A 59 5.31 -11.82 16.07
N ASP A 60 4.39 -12.41 15.27
CA ASP A 60 4.64 -13.64 14.53
C ASP A 60 5.04 -13.30 13.08
N ASP A 61 6.27 -13.64 12.72
CA ASP A 61 6.86 -13.41 11.41
C ASP A 61 6.87 -14.65 10.50
N LYS A 62 6.27 -15.75 10.95
CA LYS A 62 6.27 -17.03 10.23
C LYS A 62 4.89 -17.41 9.71
N PHE A 63 3.94 -17.63 10.61
CA PHE A 63 2.61 -18.14 10.24
C PHE A 63 1.69 -17.03 9.73
N THR A 64 1.64 -15.89 10.41
CA THR A 64 0.77 -14.78 10.04
C THR A 64 0.95 -14.30 8.58
N PRO A 65 2.18 -14.12 8.06
CA PRO A 65 2.37 -13.76 6.64
C PRO A 65 1.90 -14.85 5.67
N VAL A 66 2.03 -16.13 6.04
CA VAL A 66 1.53 -17.24 5.20
C VAL A 66 0.00 -17.19 5.11
N PHE A 67 -0.69 -17.00 6.24
CA PHE A 67 -2.14 -16.83 6.24
C PHE A 67 -2.57 -15.63 5.40
N ALA A 68 -1.84 -14.52 5.43
CA ALA A 68 -2.12 -13.35 4.60
C ALA A 68 -2.09 -13.71 3.11
N GLY A 69 -1.04 -14.37 2.64
CA GLY A 69 -0.95 -14.83 1.25
C GLY A 69 -2.07 -15.79 0.86
N LEU A 70 -2.37 -16.78 1.71
CA LEU A 70 -3.44 -17.76 1.47
C LEU A 70 -4.83 -17.12 1.40
N THR A 71 -5.08 -16.09 2.21
CA THR A 71 -6.37 -15.38 2.25
C THR A 71 -6.62 -14.56 0.97
N VAL A 72 -5.57 -14.09 0.31
CA VAL A 72 -5.67 -13.34 -0.94
C VAL A 72 -6.07 -14.25 -2.11
N ILE A 73 -5.65 -15.52 -2.11
CA ILE A 73 -5.85 -16.45 -3.23
C ILE A 73 -7.32 -16.52 -3.70
N PRO A 74 -8.32 -16.79 -2.85
CA PRO A 74 -9.71 -16.88 -3.31
C PRO A 74 -10.24 -15.55 -3.90
N ALA A 75 -9.80 -14.41 -3.34
CA ALA A 75 -10.19 -13.09 -3.85
C ALA A 75 -9.76 -12.89 -5.30
N LEU A 76 -8.62 -13.45 -5.73
CA LEU A 76 -8.12 -13.38 -7.09
C LEU A 76 -9.01 -14.10 -8.13
N PHE A 77 -9.89 -14.97 -7.67
CA PHE A 77 -10.87 -15.68 -8.50
C PHE A 77 -12.31 -15.17 -8.30
N GLY A 78 -12.49 -14.01 -7.66
CA GLY A 78 -13.80 -13.46 -7.35
C GLY A 78 -14.53 -14.16 -6.19
N HIS A 79 -13.89 -15.09 -5.52
CA HIS A 79 -14.47 -15.87 -4.43
C HIS A 79 -14.24 -15.21 -3.06
N TYR A 80 -14.74 -13.99 -2.88
CA TYR A 80 -14.54 -13.20 -1.65
C TYR A 80 -15.09 -13.88 -0.40
N GLY A 81 -16.15 -14.68 -0.52
CA GLY A 81 -16.67 -15.49 0.59
C GLY A 81 -15.64 -16.48 1.16
N PHE A 82 -14.82 -17.10 0.30
CA PHE A 82 -13.72 -17.97 0.74
C PHE A 82 -12.57 -17.19 1.36
N SER A 83 -12.32 -15.95 0.91
CA SER A 83 -11.35 -15.07 1.57
C SER A 83 -11.81 -14.70 2.97
N VAL A 84 -13.10 -14.42 3.17
CA VAL A 84 -13.69 -14.20 4.49
C VAL A 84 -13.58 -15.46 5.36
N ALA A 85 -13.85 -16.65 4.80
CA ALA A 85 -13.67 -17.91 5.52
C ALA A 85 -12.21 -18.16 5.93
N ALA A 86 -11.25 -17.92 5.04
CA ALA A 86 -9.82 -18.01 5.34
C ALA A 86 -9.39 -17.02 6.43
N ALA A 87 -9.90 -15.79 6.41
CA ALA A 87 -9.69 -14.81 7.47
C ALA A 87 -10.33 -15.30 8.79
N GLY A 88 -11.50 -15.91 8.73
CA GLY A 88 -12.15 -16.54 9.90
C GLY A 88 -11.31 -17.67 10.51
N ILE A 89 -10.71 -18.52 9.68
CA ILE A 89 -9.77 -19.58 10.13
C ILE A 89 -8.56 -18.96 10.82
N TYR A 90 -7.99 -17.86 10.28
CA TYR A 90 -6.91 -17.14 10.96
C TYR A 90 -7.34 -16.59 12.33
N VAL A 91 -8.54 -16.01 12.43
CA VAL A 91 -9.08 -15.51 13.72
C VAL A 91 -9.23 -16.66 14.72
N VAL A 92 -9.79 -17.79 14.30
CA VAL A 92 -9.90 -19.00 15.17
C VAL A 92 -8.51 -19.48 15.60
N HIS A 93 -7.54 -19.52 14.69
CA HIS A 93 -6.14 -19.85 15.02
C HIS A 93 -5.57 -18.89 16.07
N ALA A 94 -5.78 -17.57 15.92
CA ALA A 94 -5.35 -16.57 16.90
C ALA A 94 -5.99 -16.81 18.30
N TRP A 95 -7.29 -17.11 18.35
CA TRP A 95 -7.97 -17.48 19.59
C TRP A 95 -7.41 -18.76 20.22
N CYS A 96 -7.15 -19.81 19.42
CA CYS A 96 -6.52 -21.03 19.92
C CYS A 96 -5.13 -20.76 20.52
N LEU A 97 -4.35 -19.86 19.92
CA LEU A 97 -3.06 -19.46 20.48
C LEU A 97 -3.20 -18.76 21.83
N PHE A 98 -4.25 -17.96 22.08
CA PHE A 98 -4.53 -17.41 23.41
C PHE A 98 -4.76 -18.51 24.45
N LEU A 99 -5.52 -19.55 24.10
CA LEU A 99 -5.82 -20.67 25.02
C LEU A 99 -4.56 -21.48 25.38
N VAL A 100 -3.66 -21.67 24.40
CA VAL A 100 -2.44 -22.49 24.59
C VAL A 100 -1.31 -21.70 25.26
N SER A 101 -1.32 -20.36 25.19
CA SER A 101 -0.22 -19.51 25.63
C SER A 101 -0.08 -19.34 27.16
N LYS A 102 -0.86 -20.04 27.96
CA LYS A 102 -0.76 -20.09 29.44
C LYS A 102 -0.65 -18.72 30.10
N ASN A 103 -1.41 -17.72 29.64
CA ASN A 103 -1.44 -16.36 30.18
C ASN A 103 -0.09 -15.61 30.12
N GLU A 104 0.81 -15.97 29.24
CA GLU A 104 2.05 -15.21 29.02
C GLU A 104 1.74 -13.84 28.37
N LYS A 105 2.10 -12.75 29.06
CA LYS A 105 1.89 -11.38 28.54
C LYS A 105 2.46 -11.17 27.14
N ASN A 106 3.64 -11.70 26.88
CA ASN A 106 4.30 -11.59 25.56
C ASN A 106 3.56 -12.36 24.47
N ALA A 107 2.89 -13.49 24.80
CA ALA A 107 2.10 -14.25 23.86
C ALA A 107 0.84 -13.46 23.45
N MET A 108 0.18 -12.80 24.39
CA MET A 108 -0.96 -11.92 24.10
C MET A 108 -0.57 -10.79 23.15
N PHE A 109 0.50 -10.04 23.45
CA PHE A 109 0.96 -8.97 22.57
C PHE A 109 1.39 -9.48 21.19
N ARG A 110 2.04 -10.65 21.12
CA ARG A 110 2.40 -11.29 19.85
C ARG A 110 1.16 -11.53 18.99
N ILE A 111 0.10 -12.10 19.56
CA ILE A 111 -1.14 -12.40 18.84
C ILE A 111 -1.83 -11.11 18.39
N LEU A 112 -1.96 -10.11 19.27
CA LEU A 112 -2.61 -8.83 18.95
C LEU A 112 -1.87 -8.09 17.84
N ASN A 113 -0.55 -7.95 17.95
CA ASN A 113 0.26 -7.24 16.95
C ASN A 113 0.24 -7.95 15.59
N SER A 114 0.29 -9.30 15.60
CA SER A 114 0.23 -10.10 14.38
C SER A 114 -1.14 -9.99 13.72
N THR A 115 -2.22 -10.03 14.51
CA THR A 115 -3.58 -9.91 14.00
C THR A 115 -3.86 -8.51 13.46
N ALA A 116 -3.40 -7.46 14.15
CA ALA A 116 -3.49 -6.10 13.63
C ALA A 116 -2.74 -5.97 12.29
N GLY A 117 -1.51 -6.46 12.22
CA GLY A 117 -0.75 -6.48 10.96
C GLY A 117 -1.45 -7.27 9.87
N TYR A 118 -1.98 -8.46 10.18
CA TYR A 118 -2.72 -9.28 9.22
C TYR A 118 -3.87 -8.48 8.57
N PHE A 119 -4.71 -7.81 9.34
CA PHE A 119 -5.82 -7.03 8.79
C PHE A 119 -5.33 -5.78 8.04
N LEU A 120 -4.32 -5.08 8.55
CA LEU A 120 -3.78 -3.86 7.91
C LEU A 120 -3.14 -4.12 6.54
N PHE A 121 -2.61 -5.31 6.29
CA PHE A 121 -1.96 -5.64 5.01
C PHE A 121 -2.85 -6.50 4.10
N THR A 122 -3.62 -7.44 4.65
CA THR A 122 -4.37 -8.41 3.84
C THR A 122 -5.64 -7.81 3.26
N ILE A 123 -6.42 -7.04 4.06
CA ILE A 123 -7.67 -6.43 3.59
C ILE A 123 -7.44 -5.46 2.45
N PRO A 124 -6.47 -4.51 2.51
CA PRO A 124 -6.18 -3.63 1.38
C PRO A 124 -5.84 -4.38 0.09
N VAL A 125 -5.06 -5.46 0.18
CA VAL A 125 -4.69 -6.25 -1.00
C VAL A 125 -5.91 -6.95 -1.61
N ILE A 126 -6.85 -7.46 -0.79
CA ILE A 126 -8.12 -8.02 -1.28
C ILE A 126 -8.96 -6.95 -1.99
N MET A 127 -9.03 -5.75 -1.42
CA MET A 127 -9.76 -4.62 -2.02
C MET A 127 -9.12 -4.16 -3.34
N ILE A 128 -7.79 -4.12 -3.42
CA ILE A 128 -7.05 -3.86 -4.65
C ILE A 128 -7.33 -4.96 -5.69
N ALA A 129 -7.39 -6.23 -5.27
CA ALA A 129 -7.74 -7.34 -6.16
C ALA A 129 -9.15 -7.19 -6.73
N TRP A 130 -10.11 -6.73 -5.94
CA TRP A 130 -11.45 -6.41 -6.41
C TRP A 130 -11.44 -5.28 -7.46
N VAL A 131 -10.70 -4.19 -7.21
CA VAL A 131 -10.54 -3.09 -8.17
C VAL A 131 -9.95 -3.59 -9.48
N TYR A 132 -8.91 -4.42 -9.42
CA TYR A 132 -8.27 -5.02 -10.60
C TYR A 132 -9.23 -5.92 -11.38
N GLN A 133 -10.03 -6.75 -10.70
CA GLN A 133 -10.98 -7.66 -11.33
C GLN A 133 -12.15 -6.93 -12.00
N ARG A 134 -12.54 -5.79 -11.43
CA ARG A 134 -13.57 -4.95 -12.08
C ARG A 134 -13.06 -4.39 -13.40
N ASP A 135 -11.88 -3.82 -13.43
CA ASP A 135 -11.13 -3.43 -14.62
C ASP A 135 -9.65 -3.20 -14.28
N PRO A 136 -8.69 -3.86 -14.95
CA PRO A 136 -7.27 -3.59 -14.78
C PRO A 136 -6.87 -2.12 -14.98
N ILE A 137 -7.62 -1.34 -15.77
CA ILE A 137 -7.38 0.10 -15.97
C ILE A 137 -7.73 0.90 -14.71
N LEU A 138 -8.70 0.45 -13.90
CA LEU A 138 -8.95 1.05 -12.58
C LEU A 138 -7.78 0.85 -11.61
N PHE A 139 -7.15 -0.31 -11.66
CA PHE A 139 -5.92 -0.55 -10.89
C PHE A 139 -4.76 0.33 -11.39
N LEU A 140 -4.61 0.48 -12.70
CA LEU A 140 -3.64 1.43 -13.27
C LEU A 140 -3.92 2.86 -12.79
N TYR A 141 -5.19 3.29 -12.83
CA TYR A 141 -5.62 4.59 -12.32
C TYR A 141 -5.20 4.78 -10.85
N LEU A 142 -5.56 3.83 -9.98
CA LEU A 142 -5.21 3.85 -8.55
C LEU A 142 -3.71 4.06 -8.35
N VAL A 143 -2.88 3.26 -9.03
CA VAL A 143 -1.42 3.32 -8.87
C VAL A 143 -0.85 4.62 -9.44
N LEU A 144 -1.29 5.04 -10.64
CA LEU A 144 -0.75 6.25 -11.27
C LEU A 144 -1.13 7.50 -10.49
N VAL A 145 -2.39 7.68 -10.09
CA VAL A 145 -2.81 8.87 -9.32
C VAL A 145 -2.06 8.93 -7.98
N THR A 146 -1.93 7.80 -7.28
CA THR A 146 -1.14 7.70 -6.04
C THR A 146 0.31 8.13 -6.26
N LYS A 147 0.99 7.56 -7.26
CA LYS A 147 2.43 7.84 -7.49
C LYS A 147 2.69 9.22 -8.09
N ILE A 148 1.79 9.74 -8.93
CA ILE A 148 1.88 11.12 -9.44
C ILE A 148 1.66 12.13 -8.31
N SER A 149 0.78 11.85 -7.35
CA SER A 149 0.63 12.63 -6.13
C SER A 149 1.94 12.73 -5.34
N ASP A 150 2.59 11.58 -5.07
CA ASP A 150 3.85 11.52 -4.34
C ASP A 150 4.97 12.29 -5.06
N ILE A 151 5.08 12.11 -6.39
CA ILE A 151 6.05 12.82 -7.23
C ILE A 151 5.78 14.34 -7.22
N GLY A 152 4.52 14.75 -7.38
CA GLY A 152 4.12 16.16 -7.35
C GLY A 152 4.44 16.82 -6.01
N ALA A 153 4.16 16.12 -4.91
CA ALA A 153 4.51 16.58 -3.57
C ALA A 153 6.02 16.74 -3.38
N TYR A 154 6.79 15.76 -3.84
CA TYR A 154 8.26 15.79 -3.77
C TYR A 154 8.85 16.93 -4.60
N VAL A 155 8.44 17.06 -5.85
CA VAL A 155 8.97 18.10 -6.77
C VAL A 155 8.63 19.48 -6.23
N THR A 156 7.38 19.75 -5.90
CA THR A 156 6.94 21.06 -5.39
C THR A 156 7.61 21.38 -4.06
N GLY A 157 7.69 20.41 -3.14
CA GLY A 157 8.39 20.59 -1.87
C GLY A 157 9.88 20.87 -2.02
N THR A 158 10.55 20.24 -2.99
CA THR A 158 11.98 20.46 -3.25
C THR A 158 12.21 21.83 -3.90
N VAL A 159 11.41 22.18 -4.90
CA VAL A 159 11.51 23.47 -5.60
C VAL A 159 11.19 24.64 -4.65
N SER A 160 10.10 24.53 -3.88
CA SER A 160 9.74 25.58 -2.92
C SER A 160 10.83 25.79 -1.87
N ASN A 161 11.41 24.70 -1.37
CA ASN A 161 12.51 24.79 -0.39
C ASN A 161 13.77 25.47 -0.97
N ALA A 162 14.04 25.29 -2.26
CA ALA A 162 15.17 25.94 -2.93
C ALA A 162 14.90 27.44 -3.21
N LEU A 163 13.64 27.83 -3.45
CA LEU A 163 13.25 29.21 -3.79
C LEU A 163 12.97 30.09 -2.57
N THR A 164 12.57 29.47 -1.44
CA THR A 164 12.17 30.23 -0.24
C THR A 164 13.37 30.52 0.64
N LYS A 165 13.67 31.78 0.89
CA LYS A 165 14.69 32.18 1.88
C LYS A 165 14.24 31.76 3.28
N GLY A 166 14.91 30.76 3.87
CA GLY A 166 14.55 30.17 5.16
C GLY A 166 13.90 28.79 5.08
N GLY A 167 13.71 28.26 3.87
CA GLY A 167 13.14 26.95 3.62
C GLY A 167 11.61 26.96 3.58
N ASN A 168 11.02 25.81 3.27
CA ASN A 168 9.57 25.63 3.22
C ASN A 168 8.97 25.31 4.61
N HIS A 169 7.64 25.45 4.73
CA HIS A 169 6.90 25.21 5.96
C HIS A 169 6.71 23.69 6.17
N LYS A 170 7.28 23.14 7.24
CA LYS A 170 7.22 21.71 7.53
C LYS A 170 5.85 21.29 8.06
N LEU A 171 5.32 20.16 7.54
CA LEU A 171 4.01 19.65 7.91
C LEU A 171 4.03 18.97 9.29
N ILE A 172 4.86 17.92 9.46
CA ILE A 172 5.00 17.17 10.71
C ILE A 172 6.49 16.83 10.90
N PRO A 173 7.30 17.78 11.42
CA PRO A 173 8.76 17.60 11.52
C PRO A 173 9.19 16.40 12.37
N SER A 174 8.41 16.07 13.40
CA SER A 174 8.72 14.97 14.33
C SER A 174 8.61 13.57 13.71
N ILE A 175 7.76 13.40 12.71
CA ILE A 175 7.52 12.11 12.04
C ILE A 175 8.25 12.07 10.71
N SER A 176 8.03 13.09 9.87
CA SER A 176 8.57 13.17 8.52
C SER A 176 9.11 14.58 8.22
N PRO A 177 10.40 14.86 8.49
CA PRO A 177 10.97 16.20 8.31
C PRO A 177 11.07 16.64 6.85
N GLY A 178 10.90 15.73 5.90
CA GLY A 178 10.88 16.03 4.47
C GLY A 178 9.58 16.64 3.95
N LYS A 179 8.45 16.36 4.62
CA LYS A 179 7.13 16.81 4.16
C LYS A 179 6.86 18.29 4.52
N SER A 180 6.28 19.03 3.55
CA SER A 180 5.94 20.46 3.69
C SER A 180 4.52 20.75 3.21
N TYR A 181 3.95 21.88 3.65
CA TYR A 181 2.64 22.34 3.19
C TYR A 181 2.64 22.64 1.69
N GLU A 182 3.72 23.26 1.17
CA GLU A 182 3.87 23.55 -0.26
C GLU A 182 3.92 22.26 -1.08
N GLY A 183 4.64 21.25 -0.57
CA GLY A 183 4.65 19.91 -1.17
C GLY A 183 3.27 19.28 -1.17
N ALA A 184 2.52 19.40 -0.07
CA ALA A 184 1.16 18.86 0.01
C ALA A 184 0.21 19.51 -1.00
N VAL A 185 0.29 20.82 -1.20
CA VAL A 185 -0.48 21.53 -2.24
C VAL A 185 -0.11 21.02 -3.63
N GLY A 186 1.19 20.87 -3.92
CA GLY A 186 1.66 20.33 -5.21
C GLY A 186 1.19 18.90 -5.45
N GLY A 187 1.22 18.05 -4.42
CA GLY A 187 0.70 16.69 -4.47
C GLY A 187 -0.80 16.64 -4.76
N LEU A 188 -1.59 17.48 -4.08
CA LEU A 188 -3.02 17.59 -4.32
C LEU A 188 -3.35 18.01 -5.76
N ILE A 189 -2.70 19.07 -6.25
CA ILE A 189 -2.89 19.54 -7.62
C ILE A 189 -2.52 18.44 -8.62
N SER A 190 -1.40 17.76 -8.41
CA SER A 190 -0.92 16.69 -9.28
C SER A 190 -1.85 15.48 -9.27
N ALA A 191 -2.38 15.09 -8.10
CA ALA A 191 -3.34 13.99 -7.97
C ALA A 191 -4.65 14.29 -8.71
N VAL A 192 -5.21 15.48 -8.51
CA VAL A 192 -6.45 15.91 -9.18
C VAL A 192 -6.25 16.02 -10.68
N ALA A 193 -5.15 16.64 -11.14
CA ALA A 193 -4.83 16.74 -12.57
C ALA A 193 -4.66 15.36 -13.22
N ALA A 194 -3.89 14.45 -12.60
CA ALA A 194 -3.73 13.08 -13.07
C ALA A 194 -5.07 12.34 -13.13
N SER A 195 -5.90 12.55 -12.10
CA SER A 195 -7.24 11.97 -12.05
C SER A 195 -8.10 12.40 -13.25
N PHE A 196 -8.16 13.67 -13.58
CA PHE A 196 -8.90 14.17 -14.75
C PHE A 196 -8.35 13.65 -16.09
N ILE A 197 -7.04 13.45 -16.19
CA ILE A 197 -6.41 12.93 -17.42
C ILE A 197 -6.71 11.44 -17.61
N ILE A 198 -6.67 10.64 -16.53
CA ILE A 198 -6.75 9.18 -16.64
C ILE A 198 -8.21 8.68 -16.58
N TRP A 199 -9.09 9.35 -15.83
CA TRP A 199 -10.48 8.95 -15.60
C TRP A 199 -11.28 8.65 -16.89
N PRO A 200 -11.20 9.45 -17.97
CA PRO A 200 -11.93 9.16 -19.21
C PRO A 200 -11.59 7.80 -19.84
N HIS A 201 -10.42 7.24 -19.53
CA HIS A 201 -9.98 5.95 -20.02
C HIS A 201 -10.45 4.76 -19.18
N CYS A 202 -11.09 5.01 -18.03
CA CYS A 202 -11.59 3.97 -17.14
C CYS A 202 -12.97 3.44 -17.50
N GLY A 203 -13.61 3.94 -18.56
CA GLY A 203 -14.94 3.49 -18.98
C GLY A 203 -16.09 3.76 -17.99
N LEU A 204 -15.84 4.62 -16.99
CA LEU A 204 -16.80 4.97 -15.95
C LEU A 204 -17.62 6.22 -16.31
N VAL A 205 -18.65 6.50 -15.50
CA VAL A 205 -19.51 7.68 -15.67
C VAL A 205 -18.69 8.96 -15.77
N ASN A 206 -18.92 9.73 -16.83
CA ASN A 206 -18.13 10.91 -17.14
C ASN A 206 -18.75 12.20 -16.56
N THR A 207 -18.82 12.27 -15.22
CA THR A 207 -19.22 13.49 -14.52
C THR A 207 -17.98 14.12 -13.89
N LEU A 208 -17.83 15.43 -13.98
CA LEU A 208 -16.63 16.16 -13.54
C LEU A 208 -16.31 16.01 -12.04
N TRP A 209 -17.29 15.75 -11.21
CA TRP A 209 -17.06 15.65 -9.77
C TRP A 209 -16.37 14.34 -9.36
N PHE A 210 -16.57 13.25 -10.10
CA PHE A 210 -15.93 11.95 -9.76
C PHE A 210 -14.40 12.01 -9.83
N PRO A 211 -13.77 12.43 -10.93
CA PRO A 211 -12.31 12.52 -10.97
C PRO A 211 -11.77 13.55 -9.96
N ALA A 212 -12.48 14.66 -9.71
CA ALA A 212 -12.08 15.61 -8.69
C ALA A 212 -12.08 14.98 -7.29
N ALA A 213 -13.18 14.33 -6.91
CA ALA A 213 -13.31 13.68 -5.61
C ALA A 213 -12.32 12.52 -5.44
N ALA A 214 -12.17 11.65 -6.47
CA ALA A 214 -11.22 10.55 -6.44
C ALA A 214 -9.77 11.05 -6.30
N GLY A 215 -9.38 12.09 -7.04
CA GLY A 215 -8.05 12.70 -6.94
C GLY A 215 -7.76 13.26 -5.54
N VAL A 216 -8.75 13.95 -4.92
CA VAL A 216 -8.65 14.46 -3.55
C VAL A 216 -8.53 13.32 -2.54
N VAL A 217 -9.40 12.30 -2.63
CA VAL A 217 -9.39 11.14 -1.73
C VAL A 217 -8.06 10.40 -1.80
N LEU A 218 -7.55 10.13 -3.01
CA LEU A 218 -6.28 9.43 -3.20
C LEU A 218 -5.07 10.26 -2.75
N PHE A 219 -5.11 11.59 -2.86
CA PHE A 219 -4.06 12.45 -2.29
C PHE A 219 -4.00 12.32 -0.76
N PHE A 220 -5.15 12.45 -0.07
CA PHE A 220 -5.17 12.34 1.39
C PHE A 220 -4.79 10.94 1.85
N GLY A 221 -5.21 9.89 1.15
CA GLY A 221 -4.83 8.52 1.44
C GLY A 221 -3.34 8.25 1.22
N SER A 222 -2.73 8.81 0.15
CA SER A 222 -1.28 8.73 -0.07
C SER A 222 -0.52 9.39 1.07
N MET A 223 -0.91 10.60 1.43
CA MET A 223 -0.30 11.33 2.54
C MET A 223 -0.44 10.58 3.88
N ALA A 224 -1.61 9.99 4.14
CA ALA A 224 -1.86 9.20 5.35
C ALA A 224 -1.02 7.91 5.39
N GLY A 225 -0.90 7.19 4.27
CA GLY A 225 -0.08 6.00 4.14
C GLY A 225 1.39 6.27 4.45
N ASP A 226 1.98 7.24 3.77
CA ASP A 226 3.37 7.67 3.98
C ASP A 226 3.64 8.14 5.42
N LEU A 227 2.72 8.91 6.02
CA LEU A 227 2.88 9.39 7.40
C LEU A 227 2.77 8.24 8.40
N SER A 228 1.84 7.31 8.17
CA SER A 228 1.66 6.13 9.03
C SER A 228 2.90 5.24 9.00
N GLU A 229 3.46 4.99 7.81
CA GLU A 229 4.70 4.24 7.62
C GLU A 229 5.88 4.95 8.30
N SER A 230 6.02 6.27 8.10
CA SER A 230 7.04 7.08 8.74
C SER A 230 6.92 7.05 10.27
N ALA A 231 5.72 7.19 10.83
CA ALA A 231 5.45 7.10 12.26
C ALA A 231 5.82 5.72 12.83
N PHE A 232 5.43 4.65 12.13
CA PHE A 232 5.79 3.27 12.49
C PHE A 232 7.31 3.08 12.55
N LYS A 233 8.05 3.55 11.54
CA LYS A 233 9.53 3.47 11.52
C LYS A 233 10.15 4.22 12.68
N ARG A 234 9.64 5.40 13.05
CA ARG A 234 10.14 6.17 14.23
C ARG A 234 9.86 5.45 15.53
N THR A 235 8.66 4.90 15.71
CA THR A 235 8.31 4.09 16.89
C THR A 235 9.23 2.88 17.04
N CYS A 236 9.59 2.22 15.95
CA CYS A 236 10.51 1.09 15.93
C CYS A 236 12.01 1.50 15.90
N GLN A 237 12.33 2.79 15.96
CA GLN A 237 13.70 3.34 15.93
C GLN A 237 14.50 2.90 14.68
N ILE A 238 13.83 2.74 13.54
CA ILE A 238 14.46 2.43 12.25
C ILE A 238 14.22 3.55 11.24
N LYS A 239 14.97 3.52 10.14
CA LYS A 239 14.81 4.46 9.03
C LYS A 239 14.20 3.78 7.79
N ASP A 240 14.66 2.58 7.46
CA ASP A 240 14.25 1.82 6.29
C ASP A 240 13.57 0.52 6.74
N SER A 241 12.48 0.11 6.09
CA SER A 241 11.69 -1.07 6.49
C SER A 241 12.41 -2.38 6.17
N GLY A 242 13.25 -2.41 5.14
CA GLY A 242 13.98 -3.60 4.71
C GLY A 242 14.93 -3.34 3.54
N ASN A 243 15.54 -4.41 3.06
CA ASN A 243 16.44 -4.41 1.91
C ASN A 243 16.04 -5.46 0.87
N PHE A 244 14.75 -5.82 0.80
CA PHE A 244 14.25 -6.86 -0.10
C PHE A 244 14.43 -6.46 -1.57
N LEU A 245 14.17 -5.18 -1.89
CA LEU A 245 14.37 -4.65 -3.24
C LEU A 245 15.70 -3.91 -3.32
N PRO A 246 16.68 -4.44 -4.08
CA PRO A 246 18.02 -3.85 -4.16
C PRO A 246 17.99 -2.38 -4.61
N GLY A 247 18.37 -1.48 -3.72
CA GLY A 247 18.45 -0.05 -3.95
C GLY A 247 17.14 0.73 -3.81
N ILE A 248 15.99 0.05 -3.62
CA ILE A 248 14.69 0.69 -3.39
C ILE A 248 14.36 0.69 -1.90
N GLY A 249 14.60 -0.41 -1.18
CA GLY A 249 14.27 -0.57 0.23
C GLY A 249 13.38 -1.79 0.49
N GLY A 250 12.50 -1.68 1.45
CA GLY A 250 11.52 -2.72 1.76
C GLY A 250 10.31 -2.70 0.82
N ILE A 251 9.56 -3.80 0.83
CA ILE A 251 8.27 -3.88 0.14
C ILE A 251 7.26 -2.97 0.83
N PHE A 252 7.31 -2.87 2.15
CA PHE A 252 6.43 -1.99 2.90
C PHE A 252 6.61 -0.52 2.49
N ASP A 253 7.86 -0.04 2.35
CA ASP A 253 8.16 1.32 1.85
C ASP A 253 7.60 1.59 0.42
N LEU A 254 7.43 0.53 -0.39
CA LEU A 254 6.91 0.66 -1.76
C LEU A 254 5.39 0.82 -1.80
N VAL A 255 4.68 0.20 -0.84
CA VAL A 255 3.21 0.02 -0.93
C VAL A 255 2.41 0.73 0.17
N ASP A 256 3.05 1.41 1.10
CA ASP A 256 2.43 2.12 2.22
C ASP A 256 1.22 2.99 1.80
N SER A 257 1.45 3.90 0.86
CA SER A 257 0.41 4.76 0.27
C SER A 257 -0.62 3.95 -0.52
N LEU A 258 -0.18 2.89 -1.22
CA LEU A 258 -1.05 2.08 -2.05
C LEU A 258 -2.03 1.25 -1.21
N LEU A 259 -1.60 0.74 -0.05
CA LEU A 259 -2.48 -0.01 0.86
C LEU A 259 -3.64 0.85 1.36
N VAL A 260 -3.36 2.08 1.79
CA VAL A 260 -4.42 3.01 2.24
C VAL A 260 -5.32 3.40 1.06
N ASN A 261 -4.72 3.78 -0.07
CA ASN A 261 -5.45 4.18 -1.26
C ASN A 261 -6.27 3.03 -1.87
N GLY A 262 -5.82 1.79 -1.74
CA GLY A 262 -6.58 0.60 -2.15
C GLY A 262 -7.91 0.49 -1.44
N VAL A 263 -7.92 0.71 -0.11
CA VAL A 263 -9.14 0.73 0.69
C VAL A 263 -10.04 1.91 0.30
N LEU A 264 -9.48 3.12 0.23
CA LEU A 264 -10.25 4.33 -0.07
C LEU A 264 -10.86 4.30 -1.48
N PHE A 265 -10.12 3.82 -2.46
CA PHE A 265 -10.60 3.72 -3.83
C PHE A 265 -11.64 2.61 -4.02
N PHE A 266 -11.44 1.45 -3.36
CA PHE A 266 -12.48 0.43 -3.29
C PHE A 266 -13.77 0.99 -2.71
N LEU A 267 -13.72 1.65 -1.56
CA LEU A 267 -14.89 2.25 -0.92
C LEU A 267 -15.54 3.32 -1.83
N PHE A 268 -14.72 4.15 -2.48
CA PHE A 268 -15.21 5.15 -3.43
C PHE A 268 -15.98 4.50 -4.58
N LEU A 269 -15.42 3.46 -5.22
CA LEU A 269 -16.09 2.75 -6.29
C LEU A 269 -17.34 2.00 -5.82
N PHE A 270 -17.27 1.36 -4.66
CA PHE A 270 -18.37 0.59 -4.08
C PHE A 270 -19.59 1.46 -3.72
N LEU A 271 -19.33 2.64 -3.15
CA LEU A 271 -20.41 3.53 -2.69
C LEU A 271 -21.00 4.39 -3.81
N PHE A 272 -20.19 4.84 -4.75
CA PHE A 272 -20.62 5.81 -5.76
C PHE A 272 -20.76 5.21 -7.18
N MET A 273 -20.25 4.01 -7.42
CA MET A 273 -20.25 3.33 -8.70
C MET A 273 -20.53 1.83 -8.51
N PRO A 274 -21.69 1.47 -7.95
CA PRO A 274 -22.07 0.08 -7.83
C PRO A 274 -22.06 -0.61 -9.22
N ALA A 275 -21.78 -1.92 -9.23
CA ALA A 275 -21.65 -2.73 -10.45
C ALA A 275 -22.97 -2.83 -11.21
#